data_c8689c9cacb55d0755af902ac2b504b1
#
_entry.id   c8689c9cacb55d0755af902ac2b504b1
#
_cell.length_a   1.000
_cell.length_b   1.000
_cell.length_c   1.000
_cell.angle_alpha   90.00
_cell.angle_beta   90.00
_cell.angle_gamma   90.00
#
_symmetry.space_group_name_H-M   'P 1'
#
loop_
_entity.id
_entity.type
_entity.pdbx_description
1 polymer ?
#
loop_
_entity_poly.entity_id
_entity_poly.type
_entity_poly.pdbx_seq_one_letter_code
_entity_poly.pdbx_strand_id
1 'polypeptide(L)'
;MSSKKIYLIAISTWFAAFGMQSVVFAWLVTILLREPAERVGYAQMSILLPGMLLILLAGAIADRVGLRRQALWSQLFAALTPMLLIYFLYFEALSYSVLIVYALLMGLAQAFVTPARDGLLNHVAGDNIQRMVILASLCQFGFQILGYTLAGFADTVGAITILSVQSIILLLGCGALVALGEVGAPRAQAQQASIMKDLWEGASTVAGDPLMRAVMIQNVAMGIFFMGAFIVAFPLVVREVYNGTSSDLASLNAFNSLGLVITIGVLLRIGHIARAGRALLLAQFIGSLVLALAGWVVQQYLFVFFVFMWGICGGVAMPMSRTLMQQTAPPALRARVMSFYAFSFMGAGPLGALWAGYLADSFGPQQAIMLSAGCMAFL
;
A
#
# COMPACT_ATOMS: atom_id res chain seq x y z
N MET A 1 -10.03 -25.19 -14.29
CA MET A 1 -10.41 -24.09 -13.36
C MET A 1 -10.73 -22.85 -14.19
N SER A 2 -11.74 -22.05 -13.87
CA SER A 2 -12.03 -20.84 -14.68
C SER A 2 -10.93 -19.79 -14.48
N SER A 3 -10.64 -18.99 -15.53
CA SER A 3 -9.62 -17.91 -15.49
C SER A 3 -9.85 -16.95 -14.31
N LYS A 4 -11.11 -16.71 -13.92
CA LYS A 4 -11.48 -15.89 -12.75
C LYS A 4 -10.92 -16.47 -11.44
N LYS A 5 -11.07 -17.78 -11.22
CA LYS A 5 -10.55 -18.44 -10.00
C LYS A 5 -9.03 -18.45 -9.97
N ILE A 6 -8.37 -18.69 -11.12
CA ILE A 6 -6.91 -18.68 -11.23
C ILE A 6 -6.36 -17.29 -10.94
N TYR A 7 -6.98 -16.25 -11.49
CA TYR A 7 -6.61 -14.86 -11.19
C TYR A 7 -6.77 -14.52 -9.70
N LEU A 8 -7.88 -14.95 -9.07
CA LEU A 8 -8.08 -14.72 -7.63
C LEU A 8 -7.02 -15.42 -6.77
N ILE A 9 -6.54 -16.60 -7.16
CA ILE A 9 -5.42 -17.28 -6.48
C ILE A 9 -4.14 -16.44 -6.65
N ALA A 10 -3.83 -15.99 -7.87
CA ALA A 10 -2.63 -15.19 -8.11
C ALA A 10 -2.61 -13.89 -7.30
N ILE A 11 -3.75 -13.19 -7.22
CA ILE A 11 -3.86 -11.95 -6.43
C ILE A 11 -3.79 -12.24 -4.92
N SER A 12 -4.38 -13.35 -4.45
CA SER A 12 -4.34 -13.77 -3.04
C SER A 12 -2.91 -14.05 -2.57
N THR A 13 -2.12 -14.77 -3.38
CA THR A 13 -0.71 -15.05 -3.05
C THR A 13 0.13 -13.77 -2.99
N TRP A 14 -0.10 -12.83 -3.91
CA TRP A 14 0.57 -11.54 -3.88
C TRP A 14 0.27 -10.76 -2.60
N PHE A 15 -1.00 -10.64 -2.22
CA PHE A 15 -1.38 -9.85 -1.05
C PHE A 15 -1.04 -10.53 0.28
N ALA A 16 -1.04 -11.86 0.33
CA ALA A 16 -0.51 -12.58 1.49
C ALA A 16 0.99 -12.27 1.67
N ALA A 17 1.78 -12.37 0.61
CA ALA A 17 3.21 -12.04 0.64
C ALA A 17 3.47 -10.56 0.94
N PHE A 18 2.64 -9.65 0.40
CA PHE A 18 2.71 -8.20 0.68
C PHE A 18 2.42 -7.90 2.15
N GLY A 19 1.41 -8.57 2.74
CA GLY A 19 1.13 -8.47 4.18
C GLY A 19 2.33 -8.95 5.01
N MET A 20 2.89 -10.11 4.68
CA MET A 20 4.10 -10.62 5.35
C MET A 20 5.24 -9.62 5.26
N GLN A 21 5.52 -9.09 4.07
CA GLN A 21 6.58 -8.12 3.85
C GLN A 21 6.42 -6.86 4.70
N SER A 22 5.20 -6.31 4.79
CA SER A 22 4.94 -5.07 5.54
C SER A 22 5.36 -5.21 7.01
N VAL A 23 5.07 -6.35 7.63
CA VAL A 23 5.42 -6.62 9.03
C VAL A 23 6.90 -6.98 9.16
N VAL A 24 7.38 -7.94 8.35
CA VAL A 24 8.76 -8.44 8.46
C VAL A 24 9.77 -7.34 8.17
N PHE A 25 9.54 -6.50 7.17
CA PHE A 25 10.46 -5.41 6.85
C PHE A 25 10.51 -4.37 7.98
N ALA A 26 9.35 -3.95 8.49
CA ALA A 26 9.29 -3.06 9.63
C ALA A 26 9.99 -3.67 10.86
N TRP A 27 9.75 -4.95 11.15
CA TRP A 27 10.37 -5.69 12.24
C TRP A 27 11.91 -5.79 12.09
N LEU A 28 12.41 -6.13 10.90
CA LEU A 28 13.85 -6.21 10.62
C LEU A 28 14.56 -4.87 10.86
N VAL A 29 13.98 -3.76 10.37
CA VAL A 29 14.58 -2.43 10.51
C VAL A 29 14.48 -1.90 11.94
N THR A 30 13.29 -2.05 12.57
CA THR A 30 13.04 -1.39 13.86
C THR A 30 13.44 -2.26 15.05
N ILE A 31 13.10 -3.54 15.06
CA ILE A 31 13.25 -4.42 16.22
C ILE A 31 14.57 -5.20 16.15
N LEU A 32 14.88 -5.81 15.00
CA LEU A 32 16.08 -6.63 14.87
C LEU A 32 17.36 -5.80 14.75
N LEU A 33 17.42 -4.87 13.78
CA LEU A 33 18.62 -3.99 13.62
C LEU A 33 18.59 -2.77 14.53
N ARG A 34 17.46 -2.43 15.12
CA ARG A 34 17.26 -1.27 16.01
C ARG A 34 17.78 0.04 15.42
N GLU A 35 17.57 0.24 14.13
CA GLU A 35 17.98 1.46 13.45
C GLU A 35 17.27 2.71 14.03
N PRO A 36 17.93 3.87 14.05
CA PRO A 36 17.33 5.13 14.48
C PRO A 36 16.15 5.53 13.58
N ALA A 37 15.26 6.36 14.09
CA ALA A 37 14.00 6.69 13.45
C ALA A 37 14.17 7.29 12.04
N GLU A 38 15.18 8.14 11.85
CA GLU A 38 15.50 8.70 10.53
C GLU A 38 15.84 7.60 9.51
N ARG A 39 16.65 6.60 9.90
CA ARG A 39 16.98 5.47 9.03
C ARG A 39 15.78 4.55 8.75
N VAL A 40 14.87 4.39 9.71
CA VAL A 40 13.58 3.71 9.45
C VAL A 40 12.80 4.45 8.37
N GLY A 41 12.76 5.78 8.41
CA GLY A 41 12.17 6.62 7.37
C GLY A 41 12.80 6.39 5.99
N TYR A 42 14.14 6.39 5.89
CA TYR A 42 14.84 6.11 4.63
C TYR A 42 14.60 4.69 4.11
N ALA A 43 14.52 3.70 4.99
CA ALA A 43 14.23 2.33 4.60
C ALA A 43 12.82 2.19 4.02
N GLN A 44 11.81 2.78 4.67
CA GLN A 44 10.42 2.79 4.18
C GLN A 44 10.28 3.62 2.89
N MET A 45 10.98 4.74 2.77
CA MET A 45 11.05 5.50 1.53
C MET A 45 11.60 4.63 0.39
N SER A 46 12.65 3.84 0.65
CA SER A 46 13.32 3.02 -0.37
C SER A 46 12.40 1.96 -0.97
N ILE A 47 11.43 1.41 -0.23
CA ILE A 47 10.39 0.52 -0.77
C ILE A 47 9.43 1.27 -1.70
N LEU A 48 9.07 2.50 -1.37
CA LEU A 48 8.05 3.27 -2.09
C LEU A 48 8.61 4.02 -3.31
N LEU A 49 9.89 4.36 -3.26
CA LEU A 49 10.55 5.18 -4.28
C LEU A 49 10.48 4.59 -5.70
N PRO A 50 10.74 3.29 -5.94
CA PRO A 50 10.59 2.72 -7.27
C PRO A 50 9.15 2.81 -7.80
N GLY A 51 8.14 2.66 -6.93
CA GLY A 51 6.73 2.85 -7.30
C GLY A 51 6.46 4.27 -7.79
N MET A 52 6.94 5.27 -7.06
CA MET A 52 6.83 6.67 -7.46
C MET A 52 7.47 6.95 -8.82
N LEU A 53 8.67 6.45 -9.05
CA LEU A 53 9.46 6.77 -10.26
C LEU A 53 9.03 5.95 -11.49
N LEU A 54 8.63 4.70 -11.30
CA LEU A 54 8.56 3.72 -12.40
C LEU A 54 7.15 3.24 -12.73
N ILE A 55 6.10 3.55 -11.93
CA ILE A 55 4.77 2.98 -12.14
C ILE A 55 4.18 3.32 -13.53
N LEU A 56 4.47 4.51 -14.04
CA LEU A 56 4.00 4.96 -15.35
C LEU A 56 4.73 4.22 -16.47
N LEU A 57 6.05 4.05 -16.32
CA LEU A 57 6.87 3.26 -17.23
C LEU A 57 6.43 1.79 -17.21
N ALA A 58 6.16 1.25 -16.03
CA ALA A 58 5.69 -0.12 -15.85
C ALA A 58 4.35 -0.37 -16.55
N GLY A 59 3.42 0.60 -16.51
CA GLY A 59 2.18 0.55 -17.27
C GLY A 59 2.40 0.49 -18.78
N ALA A 60 3.26 1.36 -19.32
CA ALA A 60 3.60 1.37 -20.75
C ALA A 60 4.30 0.07 -21.21
N ILE A 61 5.13 -0.52 -20.35
CA ILE A 61 5.77 -1.82 -20.62
C ILE A 61 4.73 -2.95 -20.59
N ALA A 62 3.76 -2.91 -19.65
CA ALA A 62 2.68 -3.88 -19.57
C ALA A 62 1.88 -3.99 -20.87
N ASP A 63 1.60 -2.84 -21.51
CA ASP A 63 0.88 -2.79 -22.79
C ASP A 63 1.68 -3.41 -23.93
N ARG A 64 3.02 -3.35 -23.90
CA ARG A 64 3.92 -3.87 -24.95
C ARG A 64 4.27 -5.34 -24.77
N VAL A 65 4.63 -5.74 -23.55
CA VAL A 65 5.09 -7.10 -23.22
C VAL A 65 3.92 -8.06 -22.99
N GLY A 66 2.76 -7.51 -22.62
CA GLY A 66 1.56 -8.24 -22.22
C GLY A 66 1.46 -8.36 -20.70
N LEU A 67 0.24 -8.09 -20.21
CA LEU A 67 -0.09 -7.99 -18.78
C LEU A 67 0.32 -9.24 -17.98
N ARG A 68 0.01 -10.43 -18.52
CA ARG A 68 0.35 -11.70 -17.86
C ARG A 68 1.86 -11.89 -17.74
N ARG A 69 2.60 -11.65 -18.82
CA ARG A 69 4.06 -11.82 -18.82
C ARG A 69 4.72 -10.88 -17.82
N GLN A 70 4.30 -9.62 -17.81
CA GLN A 70 4.83 -8.65 -16.85
C GLN A 70 4.49 -9.06 -15.42
N ALA A 71 3.24 -9.43 -15.12
CA ALA A 71 2.86 -9.90 -13.79
C ALA A 71 3.69 -11.11 -13.35
N LEU A 72 3.90 -12.10 -14.26
CA LEU A 72 4.67 -13.30 -13.96
C LEU A 72 6.14 -12.98 -13.63
N TRP A 73 6.82 -12.20 -14.51
CA TRP A 73 8.23 -11.88 -14.29
C TRP A 73 8.45 -11.01 -13.06
N SER A 74 7.57 -10.04 -12.81
CA SER A 74 7.67 -9.18 -11.64
C SER A 74 7.39 -9.95 -10.35
N GLN A 75 6.43 -10.89 -10.37
CA GLN A 75 6.14 -11.74 -9.20
C GLN A 75 7.25 -12.75 -8.96
N LEU A 76 7.87 -13.31 -10.01
CA LEU A 76 9.04 -14.18 -9.89
C LEU A 76 10.23 -13.41 -9.29
N PHE A 77 10.46 -12.19 -9.78
CA PHE A 77 11.49 -11.31 -9.21
C PHE A 77 11.23 -11.01 -7.73
N ALA A 78 9.97 -10.71 -7.36
CA ALA A 78 9.58 -10.54 -5.97
C ALA A 78 9.79 -11.81 -5.14
N ALA A 79 9.58 -13.01 -5.70
CA ALA A 79 9.78 -14.27 -5.00
C ALA A 79 11.27 -14.58 -4.74
N LEU A 80 12.15 -14.13 -5.60
CA LEU A 80 13.60 -14.32 -5.45
C LEU A 80 14.24 -13.27 -4.52
N THR A 81 13.63 -12.09 -4.40
CA THR A 81 14.18 -10.98 -3.61
C THR A 81 14.38 -11.33 -2.11
N PRO A 82 13.46 -12.03 -1.40
CA PRO A 82 13.70 -12.43 0.00
C PRO A 82 14.91 -13.36 0.18
N MET A 83 15.33 -14.09 -0.87
CA MET A 83 16.52 -14.95 -0.79
C MET A 83 17.79 -14.15 -0.51
N LEU A 84 17.84 -12.87 -0.92
CA LEU A 84 18.92 -11.96 -0.56
C LEU A 84 19.02 -11.82 0.97
N LEU A 85 17.89 -11.56 1.65
CA LEU A 85 17.88 -11.43 3.10
C LEU A 85 18.17 -12.76 3.80
N ILE A 86 17.63 -13.86 3.29
CA ILE A 86 17.89 -15.21 3.82
C ILE A 86 19.39 -15.51 3.78
N TYR A 87 20.06 -15.20 2.68
CA TYR A 87 21.50 -15.36 2.54
C TYR A 87 22.28 -14.60 3.61
N PHE A 88 22.03 -13.30 3.75
CA PHE A 88 22.74 -12.47 4.73
C PHE A 88 22.36 -12.78 6.18
N LEU A 89 21.14 -13.23 6.45
CA LEU A 89 20.71 -13.70 7.77
C LEU A 89 21.40 -15.01 8.14
N TYR A 90 21.54 -15.93 7.19
CA TYR A 90 22.21 -17.22 7.41
C TYR A 90 23.69 -17.07 7.78
N PHE A 91 24.38 -16.10 7.18
CA PHE A 91 25.78 -15.78 7.46
C PHE A 91 25.95 -14.73 8.58
N GLU A 92 24.90 -14.38 9.31
CA GLU A 92 24.90 -13.36 10.36
C GLU A 92 25.46 -12.00 9.90
N ALA A 93 25.36 -11.69 8.61
CA ALA A 93 25.92 -10.52 7.96
C ALA A 93 24.83 -9.50 7.55
N LEU A 94 23.63 -9.58 8.15
CA LEU A 94 22.56 -8.63 7.87
C LEU A 94 22.99 -7.22 8.27
N SER A 95 22.89 -6.28 7.33
CA SER A 95 23.22 -4.87 7.54
C SER A 95 22.11 -3.97 7.02
N TYR A 96 22.10 -2.72 7.46
CA TYR A 96 21.15 -1.73 6.97
C TYR A 96 21.21 -1.55 5.43
N SER A 97 22.41 -1.56 4.84
CA SER A 97 22.59 -1.44 3.39
C SER A 97 21.94 -2.60 2.63
N VAL A 98 22.00 -3.82 3.16
CA VAL A 98 21.32 -5.00 2.59
C VAL A 98 19.81 -4.82 2.63
N LEU A 99 19.26 -4.26 3.72
CA LEU A 99 17.83 -3.94 3.82
C LEU A 99 17.40 -2.87 2.81
N ILE A 100 18.22 -1.85 2.57
CA ILE A 100 17.93 -0.83 1.54
C ILE A 100 17.90 -1.46 0.14
N VAL A 101 18.88 -2.31 -0.19
CA VAL A 101 18.89 -3.03 -1.48
C VAL A 101 17.64 -3.89 -1.62
N TYR A 102 17.30 -4.67 -0.59
CA TYR A 102 16.06 -5.45 -0.57
C TYR A 102 14.81 -4.58 -0.78
N ALA A 103 14.73 -3.44 -0.07
CA ALA A 103 13.62 -2.51 -0.18
C ALA A 103 13.43 -1.98 -1.60
N LEU A 104 14.53 -1.56 -2.25
CA LEU A 104 14.52 -1.09 -3.64
C LEU A 104 14.09 -2.19 -4.61
N LEU A 105 14.60 -3.42 -4.44
CA LEU A 105 14.22 -4.56 -5.29
C LEU A 105 12.74 -4.94 -5.14
N MET A 106 12.22 -4.99 -3.90
CA MET A 106 10.81 -5.25 -3.66
C MET A 106 9.91 -4.12 -4.16
N GLY A 107 10.32 -2.87 -3.96
CA GLY A 107 9.63 -1.71 -4.51
C GLY A 107 9.58 -1.73 -6.04
N LEU A 108 10.67 -2.16 -6.69
CA LEU A 108 10.73 -2.36 -8.14
C LEU A 108 9.73 -3.44 -8.59
N ALA A 109 9.73 -4.60 -7.94
CA ALA A 109 8.76 -5.66 -8.21
C ALA A 109 7.32 -5.15 -8.11
N GLN A 110 7.00 -4.41 -7.05
CA GLN A 110 5.67 -3.85 -6.79
C GLN A 110 5.27 -2.83 -7.86
N ALA A 111 6.18 -1.97 -8.30
CA ALA A 111 5.94 -0.98 -9.35
C ALA A 111 5.48 -1.64 -10.66
N PHE A 112 6.04 -2.78 -11.01
CA PHE A 112 5.69 -3.50 -12.24
C PHE A 112 4.50 -4.46 -12.10
N VAL A 113 4.32 -5.12 -10.94
CA VAL A 113 3.18 -6.01 -10.71
C VAL A 113 1.86 -5.24 -10.71
N THR A 114 1.82 -4.06 -10.12
CA THR A 114 0.58 -3.31 -9.88
C THR A 114 -0.21 -3.03 -11.17
N PRO A 115 0.33 -2.35 -12.19
CA PRO A 115 -0.43 -2.08 -13.41
C PRO A 115 -0.77 -3.35 -14.19
N ALA A 116 0.11 -4.34 -14.18
CA ALA A 116 -0.14 -5.62 -14.86
C ALA A 116 -1.30 -6.39 -14.22
N ARG A 117 -1.36 -6.44 -12.91
CA ARG A 117 -2.44 -7.08 -12.14
C ARG A 117 -3.78 -6.37 -12.35
N ASP A 118 -3.79 -5.04 -12.26
CA ASP A 118 -5.02 -4.25 -12.41
C ASP A 118 -5.56 -4.34 -13.85
N GLY A 119 -4.66 -4.38 -14.84
CA GLY A 119 -5.03 -4.66 -16.23
C GLY A 119 -5.60 -6.08 -16.43
N LEU A 120 -5.00 -7.11 -15.82
CA LEU A 120 -5.50 -8.48 -15.87
C LEU A 120 -6.90 -8.62 -15.27
N LEU A 121 -7.21 -7.90 -14.19
CA LEU A 121 -8.53 -7.88 -13.59
C LEU A 121 -9.60 -7.52 -14.63
N ASN A 122 -9.38 -6.45 -15.39
CA ASN A 122 -10.33 -5.99 -16.39
C ASN A 122 -10.56 -7.04 -17.51
N HIS A 123 -9.50 -7.76 -17.93
CA HIS A 123 -9.61 -8.79 -18.96
C HIS A 123 -10.33 -10.06 -18.44
N VAL A 124 -10.07 -10.47 -17.20
CA VAL A 124 -10.65 -11.68 -16.62
C VAL A 124 -12.08 -11.46 -16.14
N ALA A 125 -12.48 -10.24 -15.83
CA ALA A 125 -13.80 -9.90 -15.32
C ALA A 125 -14.93 -10.21 -16.31
N GLY A 126 -14.70 -10.00 -17.63
CA GLY A 126 -15.75 -10.09 -18.65
C GLY A 126 -16.89 -9.11 -18.35
N ASP A 127 -18.15 -9.54 -18.54
CA ASP A 127 -19.33 -8.67 -18.37
C ASP A 127 -19.62 -8.24 -16.92
N ASN A 128 -18.97 -8.87 -15.93
CA ASN A 128 -19.26 -8.66 -14.50
C ASN A 128 -18.09 -8.02 -13.75
N ILE A 129 -17.60 -6.88 -14.24
CA ILE A 129 -16.44 -6.15 -13.67
C ILE A 129 -16.67 -5.82 -12.20
N GLN A 130 -17.85 -5.31 -11.83
CA GLN A 130 -18.15 -4.92 -10.44
C GLN A 130 -17.99 -6.08 -9.47
N ARG A 131 -18.56 -7.25 -9.79
CA ARG A 131 -18.43 -8.45 -8.95
C ARG A 131 -16.99 -8.90 -8.83
N MET A 132 -16.22 -8.83 -9.93
CA MET A 132 -14.82 -9.22 -9.93
C MET A 132 -13.96 -8.29 -9.09
N VAL A 133 -14.21 -6.98 -9.13
CA VAL A 133 -13.54 -5.98 -8.28
C VAL A 133 -13.82 -6.24 -6.81
N ILE A 134 -15.08 -6.54 -6.43
CA ILE A 134 -15.44 -6.87 -5.05
C ILE A 134 -14.70 -8.13 -4.58
N LEU A 135 -14.71 -9.20 -5.38
CA LEU A 135 -13.99 -10.44 -5.05
C LEU A 135 -12.48 -10.21 -4.92
N ALA A 136 -11.89 -9.44 -5.85
CA ALA A 136 -10.49 -9.08 -5.79
C ALA A 136 -10.14 -8.28 -4.53
N SER A 137 -10.98 -7.34 -4.11
CA SER A 137 -10.80 -6.56 -2.89
C SER A 137 -10.93 -7.43 -1.63
N LEU A 138 -11.87 -8.37 -1.59
CA LEU A 138 -11.99 -9.33 -0.50
C LEU A 138 -10.76 -10.23 -0.41
N CYS A 139 -10.26 -10.73 -1.55
CA CYS A 139 -9.00 -11.48 -1.58
C CYS A 139 -7.83 -10.61 -1.12
N GLN A 140 -7.74 -9.36 -1.60
CA GLN A 140 -6.68 -8.43 -1.21
C GLN A 140 -6.60 -8.29 0.31
N PHE A 141 -7.66 -7.79 0.94
CA PHE A 141 -7.61 -7.50 2.37
C PHE A 141 -7.61 -8.77 3.23
N GLY A 142 -8.37 -9.81 2.84
CA GLY A 142 -8.41 -11.06 3.58
C GLY A 142 -7.05 -11.77 3.61
N PHE A 143 -6.40 -11.91 2.45
CA PHE A 143 -5.07 -12.54 2.38
C PHE A 143 -3.95 -11.65 2.90
N GLN A 144 -4.12 -10.32 2.85
CA GLN A 144 -3.19 -9.40 3.48
C GLN A 144 -3.20 -9.54 5.01
N ILE A 145 -4.38 -9.66 5.63
CA ILE A 145 -4.50 -9.94 7.08
C ILE A 145 -3.85 -11.29 7.42
N LEU A 146 -4.08 -12.33 6.61
CA LEU A 146 -3.40 -13.62 6.79
C LEU A 146 -1.87 -13.45 6.71
N GLY A 147 -1.37 -12.65 5.76
CA GLY A 147 0.04 -12.33 5.64
C GLY A 147 0.61 -11.65 6.89
N TYR A 148 -0.10 -10.68 7.45
CA TYR A 148 0.29 -10.04 8.71
C TYR A 148 0.37 -11.07 9.85
N THR A 149 -0.66 -11.92 9.98
CA THR A 149 -0.70 -12.94 11.04
C THR A 149 0.47 -13.92 10.92
N LEU A 150 0.79 -14.39 9.71
CA LEU A 150 1.95 -15.28 9.49
C LEU A 150 3.26 -14.58 9.86
N ALA A 151 3.43 -13.31 9.49
CA ALA A 151 4.61 -12.54 9.82
C ALA A 151 4.76 -12.25 11.31
N GLY A 152 3.64 -12.21 12.05
CA GLY A 152 3.63 -12.06 13.51
C GLY A 152 4.33 -13.17 14.27
N PHE A 153 4.61 -14.30 13.63
CA PHE A 153 5.39 -15.38 14.21
C PHE A 153 6.91 -15.22 14.01
N ALA A 154 7.39 -14.10 13.43
CA ALA A 154 8.81 -13.94 13.10
C ALA A 154 9.74 -14.05 14.31
N ASP A 155 9.32 -13.61 15.49
CA ASP A 155 10.11 -13.75 16.73
C ASP A 155 10.20 -15.20 17.22
N THR A 156 9.22 -16.05 16.88
CA THR A 156 9.18 -17.45 17.35
C THR A 156 9.80 -18.44 16.37
N VAL A 157 9.53 -18.29 15.07
CA VAL A 157 10.03 -19.22 14.03
C VAL A 157 11.25 -18.70 13.29
N GLY A 158 11.64 -17.45 13.54
CA GLY A 158 12.79 -16.79 12.91
C GLY A 158 12.49 -16.14 11.56
N ALA A 159 13.26 -15.10 11.23
CA ALA A 159 13.13 -14.35 9.99
C ALA A 159 13.30 -15.21 8.73
N ILE A 160 14.27 -16.13 8.74
CA ILE A 160 14.57 -17.02 7.60
C ILE A 160 13.33 -17.86 7.23
N THR A 161 12.64 -18.40 8.23
CA THR A 161 11.41 -19.20 8.00
C THR A 161 10.32 -18.37 7.36
N ILE A 162 10.06 -17.17 7.89
CA ILE A 162 9.01 -16.27 7.37
C ILE A 162 9.32 -15.80 5.95
N LEU A 163 10.57 -15.42 5.67
CA LEU A 163 11.01 -15.01 4.33
C LEU A 163 10.93 -16.18 3.32
N SER A 164 11.24 -17.40 3.78
CA SER A 164 11.09 -18.60 2.95
C SER A 164 9.63 -18.89 2.61
N VAL A 165 8.72 -18.79 3.59
CA VAL A 165 7.27 -18.93 3.38
C VAL A 165 6.76 -17.85 2.42
N GLN A 166 7.22 -16.61 2.58
CA GLN A 166 6.89 -15.51 1.66
C GLN A 166 7.29 -15.82 0.21
N SER A 167 8.53 -16.29 0.01
CA SER A 167 9.03 -16.70 -1.32
C SER A 167 8.20 -17.84 -1.92
N ILE A 168 7.87 -18.87 -1.13
CA ILE A 168 7.04 -19.99 -1.56
C ILE A 168 5.64 -19.51 -1.98
N ILE A 169 5.00 -18.67 -1.20
CA ILE A 169 3.68 -18.10 -1.53
C ILE A 169 3.73 -17.34 -2.86
N LEU A 170 4.77 -16.54 -3.10
CA LEU A 170 4.95 -15.82 -4.36
C LEU A 170 5.19 -16.78 -5.53
N LEU A 171 5.98 -17.84 -5.36
CA LEU A 171 6.20 -18.87 -6.38
C LEU A 171 4.90 -19.63 -6.72
N LEU A 172 4.06 -19.96 -5.73
CA LEU A 172 2.74 -20.53 -5.99
C LEU A 172 1.87 -19.59 -6.83
N GLY A 173 1.96 -18.29 -6.61
CA GLY A 173 1.30 -17.28 -7.43
C GLY A 173 1.84 -17.23 -8.87
N CYS A 174 3.14 -17.43 -9.06
CA CYS A 174 3.72 -17.58 -10.41
C CYS A 174 3.12 -18.79 -11.13
N GLY A 175 2.96 -19.92 -10.44
CA GLY A 175 2.27 -21.11 -10.97
C GLY A 175 0.83 -20.81 -11.39
N ALA A 176 0.10 -20.04 -10.59
CA ALA A 176 -1.25 -19.58 -10.95
C ALA A 176 -1.25 -18.67 -12.19
N LEU A 177 -0.31 -17.73 -12.30
CA LEU A 177 -0.17 -16.86 -13.48
C LEU A 177 0.20 -17.67 -14.74
N VAL A 178 1.01 -18.71 -14.62
CA VAL A 178 1.31 -19.63 -15.74
C VAL A 178 0.04 -20.37 -16.16
N ALA A 179 -0.74 -20.88 -15.22
CA ALA A 179 -1.99 -21.59 -15.48
C ALA A 179 -3.11 -20.69 -16.04
N LEU A 180 -3.02 -19.37 -15.91
CA LEU A 180 -4.00 -18.41 -16.43
C LEU A 180 -4.09 -18.43 -17.97
N GLY A 181 -3.06 -18.93 -18.67
CA GLY A 181 -3.00 -18.91 -20.10
C GLY A 181 -2.70 -17.50 -20.67
N GLU A 182 -2.76 -17.34 -21.98
CA GLU A 182 -2.58 -16.03 -22.59
C GLU A 182 -3.86 -15.21 -22.45
N VAL A 183 -3.81 -14.18 -21.61
CA VAL A 183 -4.87 -13.21 -21.39
C VAL A 183 -4.31 -11.81 -21.62
N GLY A 184 -4.99 -11.02 -22.44
CA GLY A 184 -4.55 -9.67 -22.77
C GLY A 184 -3.37 -9.67 -23.76
N ALA A 185 -3.66 -10.03 -25.02
CA ALA A 185 -2.68 -9.89 -26.10
C ALA A 185 -2.12 -8.46 -26.14
N PRO A 186 -0.82 -8.30 -26.45
CA PRO A 186 -0.22 -6.97 -26.58
C PRO A 186 -1.05 -6.11 -27.53
N ARG A 187 -1.46 -4.94 -27.13
CA ARG A 187 -2.09 -3.97 -28.04
C ARG A 187 -1.00 -3.43 -28.96
N ALA A 188 -0.98 -3.91 -30.21
CA ALA A 188 -0.03 -3.48 -31.24
C ALA A 188 -0.10 -1.97 -31.59
N GLN A 189 -1.09 -1.27 -31.07
CA GLN A 189 -1.32 0.17 -31.28
C GLN A 189 -1.68 0.88 -29.97
N ALA A 190 -0.87 0.72 -28.93
CA ALA A 190 -0.86 1.75 -27.91
C ALA A 190 -0.28 3.01 -28.59
N GLN A 191 -1.16 3.93 -28.99
CA GLN A 191 -0.74 5.26 -29.43
C GLN A 191 0.33 5.76 -28.46
N GLN A 192 1.46 6.20 -29.02
CA GLN A 192 2.56 6.83 -28.28
C GLN A 192 2.11 8.20 -27.74
N ALA A 193 1.00 8.22 -26.98
CA ALA A 193 0.67 9.38 -26.18
C ALA A 193 1.80 9.51 -25.15
N SER A 194 2.49 10.63 -25.16
CA SER A 194 3.54 10.89 -24.19
C SER A 194 2.92 10.83 -22.80
N ILE A 195 3.33 9.85 -21.99
CA ILE A 195 2.89 9.67 -20.60
C ILE A 195 2.98 11.02 -19.85
N MET A 196 4.03 11.80 -20.12
CA MET A 196 4.23 13.11 -19.53
C MET A 196 3.14 14.11 -19.98
N LYS A 197 2.68 14.01 -21.24
CA LYS A 197 1.57 14.84 -21.74
C LYS A 197 0.26 14.48 -21.05
N ASP A 198 -0.03 13.19 -20.89
CA ASP A 198 -1.25 12.73 -20.21
C ASP A 198 -1.28 13.13 -18.72
N LEU A 199 -0.13 13.06 -18.04
CA LEU A 199 0.01 13.56 -16.67
C LEU A 199 -0.16 15.07 -16.60
N TRP A 200 0.44 15.82 -17.53
CA TRP A 200 0.33 17.27 -17.57
C TRP A 200 -1.11 17.72 -17.86
N GLU A 201 -1.80 17.04 -18.77
CA GLU A 201 -3.22 17.31 -19.04
C GLU A 201 -4.10 16.95 -17.82
N GLY A 202 -3.80 15.84 -17.13
CA GLY A 202 -4.45 15.51 -15.86
C GLY A 202 -4.21 16.59 -14.79
N ALA A 203 -2.95 17.01 -14.62
CA ALA A 203 -2.56 18.03 -13.65
C ALA A 203 -3.21 19.39 -13.96
N SER A 204 -3.19 19.83 -15.23
CA SER A 204 -3.79 21.10 -15.65
C SER A 204 -5.31 21.09 -15.47
N THR A 205 -5.97 19.97 -15.74
CA THR A 205 -7.41 19.80 -15.51
C THR A 205 -7.75 19.91 -14.02
N VAL A 206 -6.97 19.25 -13.16
CA VAL A 206 -7.13 19.33 -11.70
C VAL A 206 -6.86 20.76 -11.20
N ALA A 207 -5.83 21.43 -11.72
CA ALA A 207 -5.51 22.82 -11.35
C ALA A 207 -6.61 23.81 -11.74
N GLY A 208 -7.38 23.51 -12.77
CA GLY A 208 -8.49 24.35 -13.26
C GLY A 208 -9.76 24.26 -12.42
N ASP A 209 -9.97 23.21 -11.65
CA ASP A 209 -11.19 22.99 -10.87
C ASP A 209 -10.93 23.04 -9.36
N PRO A 210 -11.64 23.94 -8.61
CA PRO A 210 -11.41 24.11 -7.18
C PRO A 210 -11.67 22.83 -6.35
N LEU A 211 -12.69 22.05 -6.71
CA LEU A 211 -13.03 20.81 -5.99
C LEU A 211 -11.98 19.73 -6.24
N MET A 212 -11.56 19.54 -7.49
CA MET A 212 -10.50 18.59 -7.81
C MET A 212 -9.18 18.96 -7.13
N ARG A 213 -8.82 20.26 -7.07
CA ARG A 213 -7.64 20.73 -6.32
C ARG A 213 -7.75 20.40 -4.83
N ALA A 214 -8.89 20.69 -4.20
CA ALA A 214 -9.08 20.39 -2.78
C ALA A 214 -8.95 18.90 -2.50
N VAL A 215 -9.59 18.04 -3.30
CA VAL A 215 -9.48 16.57 -3.17
C VAL A 215 -8.04 16.10 -3.40
N MET A 216 -7.31 16.71 -4.34
CA MET A 216 -5.92 16.37 -4.63
C MET A 216 -4.99 16.75 -3.46
N ILE A 217 -5.15 17.95 -2.89
CA ILE A 217 -4.39 18.37 -1.71
C ILE A 217 -4.62 17.41 -0.55
N GLN A 218 -5.88 17.05 -0.29
CA GLN A 218 -6.23 16.06 0.74
C GLN A 218 -5.59 14.69 0.48
N ASN A 219 -5.56 14.25 -0.78
CA ASN A 219 -4.97 12.97 -1.16
C ASN A 219 -3.45 12.95 -0.95
N VAL A 220 -2.75 14.02 -1.31
CA VAL A 220 -1.31 14.19 -1.05
C VAL A 220 -1.04 14.25 0.45
N ALA A 221 -1.84 15.02 1.19
CA ALA A 221 -1.72 15.15 2.64
C ALA A 221 -1.91 13.79 3.35
N MET A 222 -2.87 12.97 2.92
CA MET A 222 -3.03 11.60 3.42
C MET A 222 -1.78 10.74 3.16
N GLY A 223 -1.16 10.88 1.99
CA GLY A 223 0.09 10.17 1.66
C GLY A 223 1.25 10.61 2.53
N ILE A 224 1.38 11.90 2.84
CA ILE A 224 2.48 12.42 3.67
C ILE A 224 2.22 12.12 5.15
N PHE A 225 1.09 12.56 5.69
CA PHE A 225 0.87 12.57 7.13
C PHE A 225 0.35 11.23 7.66
N PHE A 226 -0.64 10.63 7.02
CA PHE A 226 -1.24 9.39 7.49
C PHE A 226 -0.41 8.16 7.13
N MET A 227 0.01 8.04 5.87
CA MET A 227 0.82 6.91 5.44
C MET A 227 2.20 6.94 6.09
N GLY A 228 2.86 8.11 6.19
CA GLY A 228 4.14 8.25 6.88
C GLY A 228 4.07 7.81 8.35
N ALA A 229 3.06 8.28 9.10
CA ALA A 229 2.84 7.85 10.48
C ALA A 229 2.64 6.34 10.58
N PHE A 230 1.84 5.74 9.69
CA PHE A 230 1.54 4.31 9.68
C PHE A 230 2.76 3.43 9.45
N ILE A 231 3.57 3.76 8.44
CA ILE A 231 4.68 2.89 8.01
C ILE A 231 5.98 3.13 8.81
N VAL A 232 6.13 4.29 9.46
CA VAL A 232 7.37 4.65 10.20
C VAL A 232 7.08 4.81 11.69
N ALA A 233 6.17 5.71 12.08
CA ALA A 233 5.98 6.04 13.48
C ALA A 233 5.32 4.89 14.27
N PHE A 234 4.37 4.14 13.71
CA PHE A 234 3.74 3.00 14.40
C PHE A 234 4.73 1.89 14.77
N PRO A 235 5.59 1.39 13.84
CA PRO A 235 6.63 0.43 14.21
C PRO A 235 7.59 0.95 15.29
N LEU A 236 7.91 2.24 15.26
CA LEU A 236 8.77 2.86 16.28
C LEU A 236 8.07 2.93 17.65
N VAL A 237 6.76 3.25 17.70
CA VAL A 237 5.98 3.20 18.95
C VAL A 237 5.97 1.79 19.52
N VAL A 238 5.77 0.77 18.68
CA VAL A 238 5.82 -0.64 19.13
C VAL A 238 7.18 -0.96 19.75
N ARG A 239 8.27 -0.53 19.14
CA ARG A 239 9.63 -0.74 19.65
C ARG A 239 9.90 0.04 20.94
N GLU A 240 9.67 1.36 20.93
CA GLU A 240 10.19 2.28 21.93
C GLU A 240 9.27 2.44 23.14
N VAL A 241 7.96 2.38 22.92
CA VAL A 241 6.98 2.59 23.97
C VAL A 241 6.53 1.26 24.58
N TYR A 242 6.28 0.25 23.74
CA TYR A 242 5.72 -1.02 24.20
C TYR A 242 6.75 -2.15 24.34
N ASN A 243 8.00 -1.95 23.85
CA ASN A 243 9.01 -3.01 23.74
C ASN A 243 8.43 -4.26 23.07
N GLY A 244 7.62 -4.03 22.05
CA GLY A 244 6.80 -5.05 21.41
C GLY A 244 7.58 -5.91 20.41
N THR A 245 6.86 -6.86 19.85
CA THR A 245 7.35 -7.95 19.01
C THR A 245 6.80 -7.86 17.59
N SER A 246 7.17 -8.81 16.73
CA SER A 246 6.57 -8.95 15.39
C SER A 246 5.06 -9.19 15.46
N SER A 247 4.57 -9.88 16.51
CA SER A 247 3.14 -10.12 16.75
C SER A 247 2.38 -8.81 17.00
N ASP A 248 2.99 -7.85 17.69
CA ASP A 248 2.37 -6.55 17.93
C ASP A 248 2.26 -5.73 16.65
N LEU A 249 3.31 -5.73 15.83
CA LEU A 249 3.29 -5.12 14.49
C LEU A 249 2.23 -5.76 13.59
N ALA A 250 2.12 -7.08 13.62
CA ALA A 250 1.13 -7.82 12.87
C ALA A 250 -0.29 -7.46 13.30
N SER A 251 -0.52 -7.38 14.61
CA SER A 251 -1.80 -7.02 15.21
C SER A 251 -2.24 -5.61 14.79
N LEU A 252 -1.35 -4.63 14.84
CA LEU A 252 -1.64 -3.26 14.39
C LEU A 252 -2.09 -3.20 12.94
N ASN A 253 -1.34 -3.86 12.05
CA ASN A 253 -1.67 -3.91 10.63
C ASN A 253 -3.00 -4.64 10.39
N ALA A 254 -3.23 -5.76 11.07
CA ALA A 254 -4.45 -6.56 10.95
C ALA A 254 -5.69 -5.79 11.44
N PHE A 255 -5.62 -5.15 12.60
CA PHE A 255 -6.75 -4.38 13.15
C PHE A 255 -7.04 -3.13 12.32
N ASN A 256 -6.03 -2.43 11.82
CA ASN A 256 -6.22 -1.32 10.88
C ASN A 256 -6.97 -1.78 9.62
N SER A 257 -6.49 -2.86 9.00
CA SER A 257 -7.12 -3.43 7.80
C SER A 257 -8.53 -3.95 8.07
N LEU A 258 -8.77 -4.53 9.24
CA LEU A 258 -10.11 -4.99 9.66
C LEU A 258 -11.09 -3.82 9.76
N GLY A 259 -10.68 -2.69 10.36
CA GLY A 259 -11.48 -1.48 10.42
C GLY A 259 -11.87 -0.98 9.03
N LEU A 260 -10.91 -0.95 8.11
CA LEU A 260 -11.12 -0.56 6.72
C LEU A 260 -12.09 -1.51 5.99
N VAL A 261 -11.92 -2.83 6.13
CA VAL A 261 -12.78 -3.84 5.50
C VAL A 261 -14.22 -3.77 6.01
N ILE A 262 -14.42 -3.65 7.33
CA ILE A 262 -15.74 -3.51 7.94
C ILE A 262 -16.44 -2.28 7.36
N THR A 263 -15.73 -1.16 7.30
CA THR A 263 -16.31 0.10 6.78
C THR A 263 -16.67 -0.01 5.31
N ILE A 264 -15.80 -0.57 4.47
CA ILE A 264 -16.11 -0.79 3.04
C ILE A 264 -17.34 -1.70 2.92
N GLY A 265 -17.44 -2.76 3.72
CA GLY A 265 -18.60 -3.65 3.76
C GLY A 265 -19.89 -2.94 4.14
N VAL A 266 -19.84 -2.03 5.11
CA VAL A 266 -20.98 -1.18 5.51
C VAL A 266 -21.35 -0.20 4.39
N LEU A 267 -20.38 0.45 3.76
CA LEU A 267 -20.63 1.37 2.64
C LEU A 267 -21.27 0.69 1.45
N LEU A 268 -20.90 -0.57 1.15
CA LEU A 268 -21.53 -1.37 0.10
C LEU A 268 -23.00 -1.65 0.38
N ARG A 269 -23.40 -1.78 1.66
CA ARG A 269 -24.81 -1.96 2.06
C ARG A 269 -25.61 -0.66 2.05
N ILE A 270 -24.98 0.45 2.44
CA ILE A 270 -25.62 1.78 2.44
C ILE A 270 -25.85 2.27 1.01
N GLY A 271 -24.94 1.90 0.09
CA GLY A 271 -25.02 2.29 -1.32
C GLY A 271 -24.57 3.72 -1.57
N HIS A 272 -25.42 4.56 -2.16
CA HIS A 272 -25.04 5.92 -2.56
C HIS A 272 -24.97 6.90 -1.37
N ILE A 273 -23.84 7.58 -1.23
CA ILE A 273 -23.64 8.67 -0.26
C ILE A 273 -23.83 10.00 -0.97
N ALA A 274 -24.95 10.68 -0.70
CA ALA A 274 -25.32 11.92 -1.37
C ALA A 274 -24.33 13.08 -1.14
N ARG A 275 -23.56 13.08 -0.04
CA ARG A 275 -22.65 14.17 0.34
C ARG A 275 -21.24 13.63 0.55
N ALA A 276 -20.65 13.05 -0.49
CA ALA A 276 -19.33 12.41 -0.45
C ALA A 276 -18.21 13.36 0.07
N GLY A 277 -18.26 14.65 -0.28
CA GLY A 277 -17.30 15.65 0.21
C GLY A 277 -17.36 15.85 1.74
N ARG A 278 -18.56 15.93 2.31
CA ARG A 278 -18.70 16.03 3.77
C ARG A 278 -18.25 14.75 4.46
N ALA A 279 -18.58 13.59 3.91
CA ALA A 279 -18.14 12.31 4.43
C ALA A 279 -16.62 12.18 4.42
N LEU A 280 -15.95 12.64 3.35
CA LEU A 280 -14.50 12.69 3.24
C LEU A 280 -13.89 13.56 4.36
N LEU A 281 -14.31 14.82 4.46
CA LEU A 281 -13.76 15.77 5.43
C LEU A 281 -14.00 15.33 6.88
N LEU A 282 -15.21 14.85 7.19
CA LEU A 282 -15.52 14.32 8.52
C LEU A 282 -14.68 13.09 8.86
N ALA A 283 -14.52 12.16 7.93
CA ALA A 283 -13.71 10.96 8.15
C ALA A 283 -12.23 11.31 8.35
N GLN A 284 -11.70 12.29 7.61
CA GLN A 284 -10.32 12.75 7.78
C GLN A 284 -10.13 13.50 9.10
N PHE A 285 -11.04 14.39 9.46
CA PHE A 285 -10.98 15.13 10.72
C PHE A 285 -11.08 14.19 11.93
N ILE A 286 -12.08 13.31 11.95
CA ILE A 286 -12.24 12.30 13.01
C ILE A 286 -11.03 11.38 13.04
N GLY A 287 -10.54 10.95 11.86
CA GLY A 287 -9.33 10.14 11.71
C GLY A 287 -8.10 10.82 12.29
N SER A 288 -7.97 12.13 12.12
CA SER A 288 -6.88 12.93 12.71
C SER A 288 -6.98 12.97 14.23
N LEU A 289 -8.18 13.18 14.78
CA LEU A 289 -8.38 13.16 16.22
C LEU A 289 -8.08 11.79 16.83
N VAL A 290 -8.57 10.73 16.20
CA VAL A 290 -8.30 9.34 16.60
C VAL A 290 -6.81 9.03 16.56
N LEU A 291 -6.12 9.48 15.51
CA LEU A 291 -4.68 9.31 15.36
C LEU A 291 -3.90 10.10 16.42
N ALA A 292 -4.32 11.32 16.73
CA ALA A 292 -3.73 12.12 17.82
C ALA A 292 -3.90 11.42 19.18
N LEU A 293 -5.09 10.86 19.46
CA LEU A 293 -5.34 10.07 20.66
C LEU A 293 -4.46 8.82 20.69
N ALA A 294 -4.27 8.14 19.57
CA ALA A 294 -3.33 7.02 19.49
C ALA A 294 -1.90 7.43 19.87
N GLY A 295 -1.43 8.60 19.44
CA GLY A 295 -0.12 9.13 19.85
C GLY A 295 -0.03 9.49 21.35
N TRP A 296 -1.14 9.73 22.01
CA TRP A 296 -1.18 10.11 23.43
C TRP A 296 -1.15 8.91 24.39
N VAL A 297 -1.73 7.77 23.97
CA VAL A 297 -1.93 6.63 24.90
C VAL A 297 -0.64 5.85 25.12
N VAL A 298 -0.46 5.39 26.37
CA VAL A 298 0.67 4.57 26.78
C VAL A 298 0.30 3.08 26.81
N GLN A 299 -0.99 2.76 26.92
CA GLN A 299 -1.47 1.37 26.95
C GLN A 299 -1.58 0.81 25.54
N GLN A 300 -0.90 -0.30 25.28
CA GLN A 300 -0.84 -0.94 23.96
C GLN A 300 -2.22 -1.32 23.40
N TYR A 301 -3.12 -1.86 24.23
CA TYR A 301 -4.46 -2.25 23.76
C TYR A 301 -5.32 -1.05 23.33
N LEU A 302 -5.16 0.11 23.98
CA LEU A 302 -5.82 1.34 23.56
C LEU A 302 -5.22 1.87 22.24
N PHE A 303 -3.90 1.77 22.07
CA PHE A 303 -3.26 2.12 20.81
C PHE A 303 -3.81 1.28 19.65
N VAL A 304 -3.87 -0.04 19.80
CA VAL A 304 -4.48 -0.95 18.81
C VAL A 304 -5.94 -0.59 18.53
N PHE A 305 -6.71 -0.27 19.57
CA PHE A 305 -8.11 0.16 19.44
C PHE A 305 -8.22 1.46 18.62
N PHE A 306 -7.41 2.47 18.90
CA PHE A 306 -7.42 3.71 18.11
C PHE A 306 -6.94 3.49 16.68
N VAL A 307 -5.96 2.62 16.46
CA VAL A 307 -5.51 2.23 15.10
C VAL A 307 -6.64 1.53 14.33
N PHE A 308 -7.43 0.69 14.96
CA PHE A 308 -8.63 0.10 14.38
C PHE A 308 -9.68 1.17 14.03
N MET A 309 -9.98 2.10 14.93
CA MET A 309 -10.90 3.22 14.68
C MET A 309 -10.40 4.11 13.53
N TRP A 310 -9.09 4.35 13.46
CA TRP A 310 -8.47 5.07 12.36
C TRP A 310 -8.64 4.33 11.02
N GLY A 311 -8.53 3.00 11.02
CA GLY A 311 -8.84 2.16 9.87
C GLY A 311 -10.29 2.33 9.37
N ILE A 312 -11.26 2.46 10.29
CA ILE A 312 -12.66 2.77 9.97
C ILE A 312 -12.75 4.10 9.22
N CYS A 313 -12.08 5.14 9.71
CA CYS A 313 -12.05 6.45 9.05
C CYS A 313 -11.42 6.38 7.64
N GLY A 314 -10.32 5.63 7.49
CA GLY A 314 -9.68 5.38 6.20
C GLY A 314 -10.60 4.67 5.21
N GLY A 315 -11.42 3.72 5.70
CA GLY A 315 -12.41 3.00 4.91
C GLY A 315 -13.54 3.89 4.36
N VAL A 316 -13.79 5.05 4.96
CA VAL A 316 -14.67 6.10 4.40
C VAL A 316 -13.88 7.04 3.50
N ALA A 317 -12.76 7.57 3.98
CA ALA A 317 -12.03 8.65 3.30
C ALA A 317 -11.51 8.24 1.91
N MET A 318 -10.90 7.06 1.78
CA MET A 318 -10.32 6.61 0.51
C MET A 318 -11.36 6.44 -0.62
N PRO A 319 -12.49 5.71 -0.43
CA PRO A 319 -13.51 5.61 -1.46
C PRO A 319 -14.18 6.94 -1.78
N MET A 320 -14.43 7.80 -0.79
CA MET A 320 -15.08 9.09 -1.01
C MET A 320 -14.19 10.05 -1.81
N SER A 321 -12.91 10.13 -1.49
CA SER A 321 -11.93 10.91 -2.25
C SER A 321 -11.88 10.48 -3.71
N ARG A 322 -11.79 9.16 -3.95
CA ARG A 322 -11.77 8.58 -5.29
C ARG A 322 -13.07 8.84 -6.06
N THR A 323 -14.22 8.71 -5.39
CA THR A 323 -15.55 8.94 -5.99
C THR A 323 -15.72 10.40 -6.41
N LEU A 324 -15.35 11.35 -5.55
CA LEU A 324 -15.39 12.76 -5.87
C LEU A 324 -14.54 13.10 -7.10
N MET A 325 -13.30 12.61 -7.14
CA MET A 325 -12.42 12.82 -8.27
C MET A 325 -13.00 12.24 -9.56
N GLN A 326 -13.57 11.02 -9.51
CA GLN A 326 -14.19 10.37 -10.67
C GLN A 326 -15.43 11.08 -11.17
N GLN A 327 -16.26 11.64 -10.28
CA GLN A 327 -17.51 12.33 -10.63
C GLN A 327 -17.26 13.72 -11.18
N THR A 328 -16.25 14.43 -10.65
CA THR A 328 -15.91 15.81 -11.08
C THR A 328 -15.11 15.82 -12.38
N ALA A 329 -14.32 14.79 -12.64
CA ALA A 329 -13.46 14.71 -13.81
C ALA A 329 -14.28 14.68 -15.13
N PRO A 330 -13.96 15.55 -16.11
CA PRO A 330 -14.60 15.53 -17.42
C PRO A 330 -14.50 14.15 -18.07
N PRO A 331 -15.57 13.62 -18.69
CA PRO A 331 -15.58 12.26 -19.24
C PRO A 331 -14.41 11.95 -20.19
N ALA A 332 -14.02 12.91 -21.04
CA ALA A 332 -12.92 12.78 -21.99
C ALA A 332 -11.54 12.70 -21.35
N LEU A 333 -11.35 13.29 -20.14
CA LEU A 333 -10.07 13.38 -19.44
C LEU A 333 -10.04 12.52 -18.16
N ARG A 334 -11.12 11.82 -17.84
CA ARG A 334 -11.27 11.07 -16.57
C ARG A 334 -10.14 10.09 -16.32
N ALA A 335 -9.70 9.35 -17.33
CA ALA A 335 -8.60 8.41 -17.17
C ALA A 335 -7.28 9.11 -16.80
N ARG A 336 -6.98 10.27 -17.41
CA ARG A 336 -5.77 11.05 -17.14
C ARG A 336 -5.81 11.69 -15.74
N VAL A 337 -6.95 12.24 -15.35
CA VAL A 337 -7.17 12.78 -13.99
C VAL A 337 -7.01 11.70 -12.95
N MET A 338 -7.56 10.49 -13.17
CA MET A 338 -7.44 9.38 -12.24
C MET A 338 -6.02 8.81 -12.16
N SER A 339 -5.27 8.81 -13.26
CA SER A 339 -3.85 8.44 -13.25
C SER A 339 -3.03 9.44 -12.44
N PHE A 340 -3.28 10.73 -12.61
CA PHE A 340 -2.62 11.77 -11.83
C PHE A 340 -3.00 11.70 -10.33
N TYR A 341 -4.27 11.43 -10.02
CA TYR A 341 -4.73 11.20 -8.65
C TYR A 341 -4.01 10.01 -7.98
N ALA A 342 -3.90 8.88 -8.66
CA ALA A 342 -3.20 7.72 -8.13
C ALA A 342 -1.69 8.00 -7.95
N PHE A 343 -1.07 8.66 -8.94
CA PHE A 343 0.32 9.07 -8.88
C PHE A 343 0.59 10.04 -7.71
N SER A 344 -0.31 10.98 -7.44
CA SER A 344 -0.13 11.95 -6.35
C SER A 344 -0.07 11.28 -4.96
N PHE A 345 -0.91 10.28 -4.71
CA PHE A 345 -0.88 9.52 -3.46
C PHE A 345 0.40 8.67 -3.33
N MET A 346 0.76 7.96 -4.39
CA MET A 346 1.97 7.11 -4.40
C MET A 346 3.24 7.95 -4.29
N GLY A 347 3.30 9.10 -4.96
CA GLY A 347 4.43 10.02 -4.88
C GLY A 347 4.57 10.72 -3.52
N ALA A 348 3.46 10.88 -2.80
CA ALA A 348 3.46 11.45 -1.45
C ALA A 348 4.02 10.46 -0.39
N GLY A 349 3.89 9.16 -0.61
CA GLY A 349 4.33 8.13 0.34
C GLY A 349 5.81 8.22 0.73
N PRO A 350 6.76 8.29 -0.21
CA PRO A 350 8.18 8.47 0.11
C PRO A 350 8.47 9.72 0.94
N LEU A 351 7.80 10.84 0.62
CA LEU A 351 7.91 12.08 1.39
C LEU A 351 7.34 11.92 2.79
N GLY A 352 6.24 11.18 2.93
CA GLY A 352 5.63 10.86 4.21
C GLY A 352 6.55 9.99 5.09
N ALA A 353 7.26 9.03 4.50
CA ALA A 353 8.22 8.21 5.23
C ALA A 353 9.39 9.07 5.79
N LEU A 354 9.92 9.99 4.97
CA LEU A 354 10.95 10.93 5.42
C LEU A 354 10.44 11.87 6.51
N TRP A 355 9.26 12.44 6.31
CA TRP A 355 8.62 13.34 7.27
C TRP A 355 8.44 12.65 8.63
N ALA A 356 7.85 11.47 8.65
CA ALA A 356 7.60 10.74 9.89
C ALA A 356 8.90 10.26 10.55
N GLY A 357 9.91 9.86 9.76
CA GLY A 357 11.24 9.49 10.26
C GLY A 357 11.95 10.66 10.94
N TYR A 358 11.97 11.83 10.29
CA TYR A 358 12.55 13.05 10.86
C TYR A 358 11.83 13.50 12.14
N LEU A 359 10.50 13.51 12.14
CA LEU A 359 9.74 13.88 13.33
C LEU A 359 9.96 12.89 14.48
N ALA A 360 10.00 11.60 14.19
CA ALA A 360 10.23 10.59 15.22
C ALA A 360 11.62 10.65 15.80
N ASP A 361 12.62 10.99 14.99
CA ASP A 361 14.00 11.19 15.47
C ASP A 361 14.13 12.44 16.35
N SER A 362 13.45 13.54 15.96
CA SER A 362 13.55 14.83 16.64
C SER A 362 12.72 14.92 17.91
N PHE A 363 11.52 14.34 17.91
CA PHE A 363 10.51 14.54 18.97
C PHE A 363 10.03 13.22 19.60
N GLY A 364 10.43 12.08 19.06
CA GLY A 364 9.93 10.76 19.44
C GLY A 364 8.71 10.32 18.64
N PRO A 365 8.47 8.99 18.56
CA PRO A 365 7.47 8.42 17.64
C PRO A 365 6.03 8.78 17.99
N GLN A 366 5.67 8.91 19.27
CA GLN A 366 4.34 9.32 19.68
C GLN A 366 4.02 10.76 19.27
N GLN A 367 4.98 11.68 19.44
CA GLN A 367 4.84 13.07 19.02
C GLN A 367 4.81 13.20 17.50
N ALA A 368 5.56 12.37 16.78
CA ALA A 368 5.50 12.31 15.31
C ALA A 368 4.10 11.96 14.82
N ILE A 369 3.40 11.02 15.49
CA ILE A 369 2.01 10.67 15.21
C ILE A 369 1.10 11.88 15.47
N MET A 370 1.23 12.53 16.63
CA MET A 370 0.40 13.67 17.01
C MET A 370 0.58 14.87 16.09
N LEU A 371 1.82 15.18 15.71
CA LEU A 371 2.14 16.27 14.78
C LEU A 371 1.59 15.99 13.38
N SER A 372 1.75 14.76 12.88
CA SER A 372 1.19 14.36 11.60
C SER A 372 -0.35 14.43 11.60
N ALA A 373 -0.97 14.01 12.70
CA ALA A 373 -2.41 14.12 12.90
C ALA A 373 -2.86 15.59 12.94
N GLY A 374 -2.14 16.46 13.63
CA GLY A 374 -2.39 17.89 13.70
C GLY A 374 -2.30 18.57 12.33
N CYS A 375 -1.25 18.29 11.56
CA CYS A 375 -1.12 18.80 10.19
C CYS A 375 -2.29 18.38 9.30
N MET A 376 -2.73 17.12 9.42
CA MET A 376 -3.87 16.62 8.64
C MET A 376 -5.21 17.20 9.11
N ALA A 377 -5.39 17.49 10.40
CA ALA A 377 -6.61 18.10 10.92
C ALA A 377 -6.78 19.57 10.51
N PHE A 378 -5.67 20.25 10.27
CA PHE A 378 -5.65 21.67 9.85
C PHE A 378 -5.99 21.84 8.36
N LEU A 379 -5.76 20.85 7.53
CA LEU A 379 -6.07 20.85 6.09
C LEU A 379 -7.52 20.46 5.82
#